data_eaa44460b79a6acf4d9e92d51668e53f
#
_entry.id   eaa44460b79a6acf4d9e92d51668e53f
#
_cell.length_a   1.000
_cell.length_b   1.000
_cell.length_c   1.000
_cell.angle_alpha   90.00
_cell.angle_beta   90.00
_cell.angle_gamma   90.00
#
_symmetry.space_group_name_H-M   'P 1'
#
loop_
_entity.id
_entity.type
_entity.pdbx_description
1 polymer ?
#
loop_
_entity_poly.entity_id
_entity_poly.type
_entity_poly.pdbx_seq_one_letter_code
_entity_poly.pdbx_strand_id
1 'polypeptide(L)'
;IIENVFTKVVRIANTSELGNRVVVQGGTFRNRAVLRAIEEYLSMDVTLAPYPGEMGAVGAALAAKQHIKQYGYADNESTSFIGFEAVRTFEYTTESGVRCEHCGNHCMRNIMHFPDGGTWVTGNRCENGLLPDNAAAKRATDIADKEKGLKNAESEAQKQTAAAVEEEEAYTPVDVFAARERLLFKNYDYTRVSDEKNVTVGIPRVLEFWDSMPFWTTFLKALGYNVKISQKSNRRMYENGLKYVASDTICFPAKLVHGHIENLVNQKVDRIFMPYVMHMPPEGTDKLSPYVCSVVMGYPMVVRNSQTPEERYGVKFDTPIFHWFSVKDRRHQIIKYATDELGVTKNEAEE
;
A
#
# COMPACT_ATOMS: atom_id res chain seq x y z
N ILE A 1 -25.17 12.93 2.84
CA ILE A 1 -24.49 11.90 2.02
C ILE A 1 -24.33 12.38 0.58
N ILE A 2 -25.42 12.76 -0.11
CA ILE A 2 -25.40 13.18 -1.53
C ILE A 2 -24.41 14.34 -1.76
N GLU A 3 -24.50 15.40 -0.98
CA GLU A 3 -23.57 16.53 -1.06
C GLU A 3 -22.11 16.08 -0.96
N ASN A 4 -21.78 15.17 -0.02
CA ASN A 4 -20.43 14.63 0.12
C ASN A 4 -19.98 13.82 -1.10
N VAL A 5 -20.90 13.10 -1.75
CA VAL A 5 -20.58 12.39 -3.00
C VAL A 5 -20.18 13.38 -4.08
N PHE A 6 -20.97 14.42 -4.30
CA PHE A 6 -20.68 15.42 -5.34
C PHE A 6 -19.45 16.26 -5.02
N THR A 7 -19.32 16.76 -3.79
CA THR A 7 -18.26 17.69 -3.42
C THR A 7 -16.92 17.01 -3.13
N LYS A 8 -16.93 15.83 -2.50
CA LYS A 8 -15.69 15.15 -2.03
C LYS A 8 -15.24 13.99 -2.91
N VAL A 9 -16.18 13.24 -3.50
CA VAL A 9 -15.85 12.06 -4.31
C VAL A 9 -15.78 12.42 -5.78
N VAL A 10 -16.86 12.92 -6.34
CA VAL A 10 -16.96 13.29 -7.77
C VAL A 10 -16.27 14.62 -8.06
N ARG A 11 -16.24 15.50 -7.06
CA ARG A 11 -15.63 16.85 -7.11
C ARG A 11 -16.24 17.76 -8.19
N ILE A 12 -17.54 17.64 -8.42
CA ILE A 12 -18.31 18.53 -9.26
C ILE A 12 -18.85 19.65 -8.38
N ALA A 13 -18.34 20.86 -8.56
CA ALA A 13 -18.82 22.06 -7.86
C ALA A 13 -20.06 22.64 -8.50
N ASN A 14 -20.21 22.52 -9.83
CA ASN A 14 -21.31 23.03 -10.59
C ASN A 14 -22.15 21.89 -11.18
N THR A 15 -23.32 21.64 -10.61
CA THR A 15 -24.21 20.55 -11.04
C THR A 15 -24.76 20.72 -12.44
N SER A 16 -24.71 21.95 -13.02
CA SER A 16 -25.13 22.19 -14.41
C SER A 16 -24.26 21.46 -15.45
N GLU A 17 -23.04 21.05 -15.08
CA GLU A 17 -22.14 20.25 -15.92
C GLU A 17 -22.70 18.85 -16.22
N LEU A 18 -23.60 18.34 -15.39
CA LEU A 18 -24.26 17.04 -15.58
C LEU A 18 -25.28 17.04 -16.69
N GLY A 19 -25.60 18.23 -17.27
CA GLY A 19 -26.63 18.37 -18.27
C GLY A 19 -28.05 18.33 -17.67
N ASN A 20 -29.03 18.16 -18.54
CA ASN A 20 -30.44 18.20 -18.18
C ASN A 20 -31.12 16.83 -18.11
N ARG A 21 -30.37 15.75 -18.21
CA ARG A 21 -30.87 14.38 -18.09
C ARG A 21 -29.88 13.55 -17.28
N VAL A 22 -30.26 13.19 -16.08
CA VAL A 22 -29.45 12.39 -15.16
C VAL A 22 -30.12 11.02 -14.97
N VAL A 23 -29.37 9.96 -15.20
CA VAL A 23 -29.78 8.60 -14.92
C VAL A 23 -28.99 8.09 -13.73
N VAL A 24 -29.65 7.51 -12.76
CA VAL A 24 -29.02 6.91 -11.58
C VAL A 24 -29.17 5.38 -11.60
N GLN A 25 -28.11 4.71 -11.17
CA GLN A 25 -28.05 3.26 -11.09
C GLN A 25 -27.26 2.81 -9.85
N GLY A 26 -27.40 1.57 -9.49
CA GLY A 26 -26.81 0.97 -8.30
C GLY A 26 -27.87 0.65 -7.24
N GLY A 27 -27.61 -0.38 -6.43
CA GLY A 27 -28.55 -0.89 -5.42
C GLY A 27 -28.97 0.15 -4.37
N THR A 28 -28.11 1.14 -4.10
CA THR A 28 -28.40 2.26 -3.18
C THR A 28 -29.61 3.06 -3.59
N PHE A 29 -29.90 3.17 -4.89
CA PHE A 29 -31.07 3.91 -5.42
C PHE A 29 -32.39 3.14 -5.34
N ARG A 30 -32.39 1.92 -4.84
CA ARG A 30 -33.63 1.24 -4.39
C ARG A 30 -34.24 1.93 -3.17
N ASN A 31 -33.41 2.69 -2.42
CA ASN A 31 -33.87 3.52 -1.33
C ASN A 31 -34.45 4.85 -1.88
N ARG A 32 -35.76 5.00 -1.78
CA ARG A 32 -36.48 6.19 -2.27
C ARG A 32 -36.03 7.51 -1.61
N ALA A 33 -35.55 7.45 -0.35
CA ALA A 33 -35.04 8.63 0.32
C ALA A 33 -33.73 9.13 -0.30
N VAL A 34 -32.87 8.21 -0.76
CA VAL A 34 -31.64 8.56 -1.49
C VAL A 34 -31.98 9.15 -2.86
N LEU A 35 -32.96 8.56 -3.56
CA LEU A 35 -33.41 9.08 -4.84
C LEU A 35 -33.97 10.50 -4.70
N ARG A 36 -34.83 10.74 -3.72
CA ARG A 36 -35.37 12.07 -3.46
C ARG A 36 -34.30 13.08 -3.08
N ALA A 37 -33.34 12.69 -2.26
CA ALA A 37 -32.25 13.57 -1.83
C ALA A 37 -31.34 14.00 -3.00
N ILE A 38 -31.13 13.16 -4.02
CA ILE A 38 -30.36 13.55 -5.20
C ILE A 38 -31.17 14.48 -6.12
N GLU A 39 -32.49 14.26 -6.27
CA GLU A 39 -33.37 15.16 -7.01
C GLU A 39 -33.41 16.57 -6.39
N GLU A 40 -33.51 16.64 -5.08
CA GLU A 40 -33.45 17.91 -4.34
C GLU A 40 -32.10 18.61 -4.48
N TYR A 41 -31.01 17.84 -4.37
CA TYR A 41 -29.66 18.39 -4.49
C TYR A 41 -29.39 18.93 -5.91
N LEU A 42 -29.83 18.20 -6.93
CA LEU A 42 -29.68 18.62 -8.33
C LEU A 42 -30.75 19.62 -8.80
N SER A 43 -31.82 19.81 -8.02
CA SER A 43 -33.00 20.63 -8.40
C SER A 43 -33.62 20.16 -9.71
N MET A 44 -33.61 18.83 -9.98
CA MET A 44 -34.19 18.22 -11.18
C MET A 44 -34.66 16.80 -10.92
N ASP A 45 -35.59 16.31 -11.75
CA ASP A 45 -35.98 14.90 -11.74
C ASP A 45 -34.86 14.03 -12.30
N VAL A 46 -34.62 12.88 -11.65
CA VAL A 46 -33.65 11.91 -12.14
C VAL A 46 -34.36 10.64 -12.60
N THR A 47 -33.81 10.02 -13.63
CA THR A 47 -34.33 8.75 -14.14
C THR A 47 -33.67 7.59 -13.39
N LEU A 48 -34.46 6.80 -12.67
CA LEU A 48 -33.98 5.56 -12.08
C LEU A 48 -33.93 4.47 -13.15
N ALA A 49 -32.79 3.78 -13.27
CA ALA A 49 -32.66 2.63 -14.16
C ALA A 49 -33.67 1.52 -13.78
N PRO A 50 -34.22 0.77 -14.76
CA PRO A 50 -35.27 -0.26 -14.50
C PRO A 50 -34.86 -1.31 -13.47
N TYR A 51 -33.61 -1.70 -13.47
CA TYR A 51 -33.03 -2.68 -12.56
C TYR A 51 -31.76 -2.09 -11.92
N PRO A 52 -31.92 -1.11 -11.02
CA PRO A 52 -30.78 -0.29 -10.59
C PRO A 52 -29.64 -1.10 -9.94
N GLY A 53 -29.96 -2.18 -9.26
CA GLY A 53 -28.95 -3.04 -8.61
C GLY A 53 -28.18 -3.94 -9.59
N GLU A 54 -28.79 -4.23 -10.72
CA GLU A 54 -28.31 -5.19 -11.71
C GLU A 54 -27.67 -4.54 -12.94
N MET A 55 -27.71 -3.22 -13.05
CA MET A 55 -27.20 -2.50 -14.24
C MET A 55 -25.71 -2.75 -14.51
N GLY A 56 -24.92 -2.99 -13.46
CA GLY A 56 -23.53 -3.40 -13.61
C GLY A 56 -23.37 -4.75 -14.34
N ALA A 57 -24.21 -5.72 -14.01
CA ALA A 57 -24.23 -7.03 -14.69
C ALA A 57 -24.67 -6.90 -16.15
N VAL A 58 -25.68 -6.08 -16.41
CA VAL A 58 -26.14 -5.78 -17.78
C VAL A 58 -25.01 -5.11 -18.59
N GLY A 59 -24.31 -4.15 -18.01
CA GLY A 59 -23.17 -3.48 -18.63
C GLY A 59 -22.02 -4.47 -18.94
N ALA A 60 -21.70 -5.35 -18.00
CA ALA A 60 -20.69 -6.37 -18.19
C ALA A 60 -21.05 -7.35 -19.33
N ALA A 61 -22.33 -7.79 -19.39
CA ALA A 61 -22.81 -8.65 -20.46
C ALA A 61 -22.74 -7.97 -21.85
N LEU A 62 -23.08 -6.69 -21.90
CA LEU A 62 -22.98 -5.90 -23.15
C LEU A 62 -21.52 -5.72 -23.57
N ALA A 63 -20.62 -5.44 -22.64
CA ALA A 63 -19.19 -5.32 -22.90
C ALA A 63 -18.60 -6.66 -23.39
N ALA A 64 -18.95 -7.78 -22.75
CA ALA A 64 -18.54 -9.12 -23.20
C ALA A 64 -19.05 -9.41 -24.62
N LYS A 65 -20.32 -9.11 -24.90
CA LYS A 65 -20.89 -9.26 -26.25
C LYS A 65 -20.14 -8.43 -27.30
N GLN A 66 -19.75 -7.21 -26.96
CA GLN A 66 -18.99 -6.34 -27.86
C GLN A 66 -17.58 -6.86 -28.07
N HIS A 67 -16.91 -7.33 -27.01
CA HIS A 67 -15.59 -7.93 -27.08
C HIS A 67 -15.55 -9.14 -28.00
N ILE A 68 -16.51 -10.05 -27.83
CA ILE A 68 -16.64 -11.25 -28.69
C ILE A 68 -16.88 -10.86 -30.15
N LYS A 69 -17.71 -9.84 -30.41
CA LYS A 69 -17.92 -9.36 -31.79
C LYS A 69 -16.66 -8.79 -32.42
N GLN A 70 -15.81 -8.14 -31.65
CA GLN A 70 -14.61 -7.47 -32.15
C GLN A 70 -13.40 -8.42 -32.30
N TYR A 71 -13.26 -9.36 -31.38
CA TYR A 71 -12.05 -10.21 -31.29
C TYR A 71 -12.32 -11.70 -31.55
N GLY A 72 -13.59 -12.12 -31.60
CA GLY A 72 -13.97 -13.51 -31.68
C GLY A 72 -13.78 -14.28 -30.36
N TYR A 73 -14.16 -15.54 -30.37
CA TYR A 73 -13.65 -16.52 -29.40
C TYR A 73 -12.36 -17.11 -29.97
N ALA A 74 -11.37 -17.38 -29.12
CA ALA A 74 -10.27 -18.22 -29.50
C ALA A 74 -10.82 -19.61 -29.88
N ASP A 75 -10.44 -20.14 -31.01
CA ASP A 75 -10.84 -21.48 -31.47
C ASP A 75 -10.51 -22.50 -30.37
N ASN A 76 -11.50 -23.12 -29.77
CA ASN A 76 -11.47 -24.11 -28.68
C ASN A 76 -11.69 -23.62 -27.23
N GLU A 77 -12.00 -22.36 -26.95
CA GLU A 77 -12.42 -21.95 -25.60
C GLU A 77 -13.92 -22.20 -25.40
N SER A 78 -14.26 -23.16 -24.54
CA SER A 78 -15.62 -23.32 -24.00
C SER A 78 -15.81 -22.40 -22.80
N THR A 79 -16.99 -21.78 -22.70
CA THR A 79 -17.35 -21.02 -21.51
C THR A 79 -17.50 -21.95 -20.30
N SER A 80 -17.05 -21.51 -19.13
CA SER A 80 -17.31 -22.16 -17.84
C SER A 80 -18.71 -21.87 -17.27
N PHE A 81 -19.56 -21.17 -18.03
CA PHE A 81 -20.92 -20.85 -17.60
C PHE A 81 -21.77 -22.14 -17.49
N ILE A 82 -22.33 -22.38 -16.31
CA ILE A 82 -23.09 -23.61 -15.98
C ILE A 82 -24.41 -23.74 -16.71
N GLY A 83 -24.88 -22.71 -17.41
CA GLY A 83 -26.13 -22.67 -18.14
C GLY A 83 -27.31 -22.11 -17.33
N PHE A 84 -28.31 -21.59 -18.04
CA PHE A 84 -29.47 -20.92 -17.40
C PHE A 84 -30.33 -21.86 -16.56
N GLU A 85 -30.48 -23.14 -16.92
CA GLU A 85 -31.25 -24.10 -16.14
C GLU A 85 -30.54 -24.41 -14.80
N ALA A 86 -29.22 -24.59 -14.83
CA ALA A 86 -28.44 -24.79 -13.62
C ALA A 86 -28.49 -23.56 -12.71
N VAL A 87 -28.47 -22.33 -13.29
CA VAL A 87 -28.63 -21.09 -12.51
C VAL A 87 -29.99 -20.97 -11.85
N ARG A 88 -31.06 -21.40 -12.52
CA ARG A 88 -32.44 -21.36 -11.97
C ARG A 88 -32.66 -22.32 -10.80
N THR A 89 -31.97 -23.44 -10.84
CA THR A 89 -32.08 -24.50 -9.82
C THR A 89 -30.91 -24.46 -8.83
N PHE A 90 -30.06 -23.39 -8.92
CA PHE A 90 -28.89 -23.26 -8.09
C PHE A 90 -29.28 -22.95 -6.64
N GLU A 91 -28.98 -23.88 -5.76
CA GLU A 91 -29.24 -23.75 -4.33
C GLU A 91 -27.91 -23.72 -3.57
N TYR A 92 -27.89 -22.99 -2.49
CA TYR A 92 -26.79 -22.99 -1.56
C TYR A 92 -27.27 -22.70 -0.15
N THR A 93 -26.54 -23.14 0.85
CA THR A 93 -26.82 -22.81 2.24
C THR A 93 -25.78 -21.81 2.75
N THR A 94 -26.20 -20.94 3.67
CA THR A 94 -25.31 -19.94 4.25
C THR A 94 -25.24 -20.11 5.76
N GLU A 95 -24.04 -20.31 6.26
CA GLU A 95 -23.73 -20.25 7.69
C GLU A 95 -23.18 -18.85 7.99
N SER A 96 -23.97 -18.06 8.73
CA SER A 96 -23.63 -16.66 9.04
C SER A 96 -23.05 -16.52 10.43
N GLY A 97 -22.11 -15.56 10.58
CA GLY A 97 -21.55 -15.24 11.88
C GLY A 97 -20.54 -16.26 12.40
N VAL A 98 -19.89 -17.02 11.51
CA VAL A 98 -18.84 -17.98 11.87
C VAL A 98 -17.58 -17.22 12.27
N ARG A 99 -17.13 -17.40 13.50
CA ARG A 99 -15.92 -16.79 14.01
C ARG A 99 -14.68 -17.41 13.36
N CYS A 100 -13.79 -16.60 12.86
CA CYS A 100 -12.51 -17.04 12.30
C CYS A 100 -11.49 -17.25 13.42
N GLU A 101 -10.91 -18.44 13.51
CA GLU A 101 -9.91 -18.79 14.55
C GLU A 101 -8.46 -18.73 14.03
N HIS A 102 -8.24 -18.23 12.80
CA HIS A 102 -6.90 -18.23 12.18
C HIS A 102 -5.95 -17.15 12.73
N CYS A 103 -6.45 -16.15 13.44
CA CYS A 103 -5.63 -15.11 14.10
C CYS A 103 -6.42 -14.35 15.17
N GLY A 104 -5.75 -13.53 15.95
CA GLY A 104 -6.37 -12.75 17.04
C GLY A 104 -7.41 -11.71 16.61
N ASN A 105 -7.67 -11.52 15.32
CA ASN A 105 -8.75 -10.62 14.85
C ASN A 105 -10.15 -11.23 14.97
N HIS A 106 -10.26 -12.54 14.97
CA HIS A 106 -11.53 -13.27 15.11
C HIS A 106 -12.66 -12.68 14.25
N CYS A 107 -12.40 -12.45 12.96
CA CYS A 107 -13.40 -11.88 12.04
C CYS A 107 -14.64 -12.77 11.98
N MET A 108 -15.82 -12.14 11.94
CA MET A 108 -17.07 -12.85 11.68
C MET A 108 -17.21 -13.05 10.17
N ARG A 109 -17.39 -14.31 9.75
CA ARG A 109 -17.49 -14.74 8.35
C ARG A 109 -18.87 -15.25 8.06
N ASN A 110 -19.26 -15.21 6.79
CA ASN A 110 -20.36 -15.98 6.28
C ASN A 110 -19.79 -17.03 5.32
N ILE A 111 -20.13 -18.28 5.53
CA ILE A 111 -19.68 -19.41 4.72
C ILE A 111 -20.87 -19.91 3.91
N MET A 112 -20.74 -19.87 2.61
CA MET A 112 -21.71 -20.43 1.69
C MET A 112 -21.26 -21.84 1.29
N HIS A 113 -22.16 -22.80 1.38
CA HIS A 113 -21.92 -24.19 1.01
C HIS A 113 -22.72 -24.51 -0.24
N PHE A 114 -22.04 -25.03 -1.25
CA PHE A 114 -22.63 -25.40 -2.53
C PHE A 114 -22.89 -26.90 -2.62
N PRO A 115 -23.85 -27.34 -3.48
CA PRO A 115 -24.21 -28.75 -3.63
C PRO A 115 -23.07 -29.66 -4.08
N ASP A 116 -22.09 -29.12 -4.76
CA ASP A 116 -20.88 -29.81 -5.22
C ASP A 116 -19.81 -29.99 -4.12
N GLY A 117 -20.11 -29.54 -2.89
CA GLY A 117 -19.16 -29.54 -1.76
C GLY A 117 -18.23 -28.37 -1.73
N GLY A 118 -18.29 -27.47 -2.71
CA GLY A 118 -17.56 -26.20 -2.72
C GLY A 118 -18.04 -25.27 -1.61
N THR A 119 -17.14 -24.35 -1.18
CA THR A 119 -17.47 -23.33 -0.19
C THR A 119 -16.99 -21.95 -0.65
N TRP A 120 -17.75 -20.93 -0.31
CA TRP A 120 -17.37 -19.54 -0.52
C TRP A 120 -17.47 -18.76 0.78
N VAL A 121 -16.40 -18.04 1.13
CA VAL A 121 -16.33 -17.30 2.39
C VAL A 121 -16.36 -15.80 2.12
N THR A 122 -17.20 -15.09 2.87
CA THR A 122 -17.28 -13.63 2.86
C THR A 122 -17.16 -13.06 4.27
N GLY A 123 -16.89 -11.75 4.40
CA GLY A 123 -16.67 -11.11 5.71
C GLY A 123 -15.27 -11.31 6.31
N ASN A 124 -14.42 -12.11 5.65
CA ASN A 124 -13.01 -12.24 6.00
C ASN A 124 -12.26 -10.93 5.71
N ARG A 125 -11.29 -10.60 6.55
CA ARG A 125 -10.44 -9.40 6.39
C ARG A 125 -9.05 -9.71 5.81
N CYS A 126 -8.74 -10.97 5.58
CA CYS A 126 -7.48 -11.43 4.99
C CYS A 126 -7.68 -12.80 4.32
N GLU A 127 -6.73 -13.22 3.52
CA GLU A 127 -6.75 -14.50 2.80
C GLU A 127 -6.82 -15.72 3.72
N ASN A 128 -6.25 -15.64 4.93
CA ASN A 128 -6.34 -16.73 5.90
C ASN A 128 -7.79 -17.04 6.29
N GLY A 129 -8.66 -16.03 6.26
CA GLY A 129 -10.08 -16.21 6.55
C GLY A 129 -10.84 -17.02 5.50
N LEU A 130 -10.28 -17.26 4.32
CA LEU A 130 -10.83 -18.11 3.28
C LEU A 130 -10.60 -19.60 3.56
N LEU A 131 -9.69 -19.92 4.46
CA LEU A 131 -9.33 -21.30 4.75
C LEU A 131 -10.38 -21.96 5.67
N PRO A 132 -10.64 -23.28 5.50
CA PRO A 132 -11.40 -24.06 6.45
C PRO A 132 -10.75 -24.02 7.85
N ASP A 133 -11.57 -24.06 8.91
CA ASP A 133 -11.08 -23.90 10.28
C ASP A 133 -10.08 -24.99 10.73
N ASN A 134 -10.12 -26.15 10.12
CA ASN A 134 -9.16 -27.25 10.34
C ASN A 134 -7.83 -27.05 9.56
N ALA A 135 -7.76 -26.14 8.59
CA ALA A 135 -6.54 -25.93 7.80
C ALA A 135 -5.45 -25.15 8.56
N ALA A 136 -5.81 -24.37 9.58
CA ALA A 136 -4.84 -23.67 10.41
C ALA A 136 -4.01 -24.63 11.27
N ALA A 137 -4.64 -25.64 11.85
CA ALA A 137 -3.96 -26.68 12.60
C ALA A 137 -3.03 -27.50 11.69
N LYS A 138 -3.48 -27.81 10.47
CA LYS A 138 -2.69 -28.52 9.47
C LYS A 138 -1.50 -27.72 8.95
N ARG A 139 -1.69 -26.41 8.70
CA ARG A 139 -0.56 -25.53 8.35
C ARG A 139 0.44 -25.33 9.46
N ALA A 140 0.00 -25.23 10.71
CA ALA A 140 0.91 -25.11 11.86
C ALA A 140 1.77 -26.39 12.02
N THR A 141 1.18 -27.57 11.80
CA THR A 141 1.92 -28.84 11.76
C THR A 141 2.83 -28.91 10.54
N ASP A 142 2.37 -28.54 9.36
CA ASP A 142 3.17 -28.54 8.12
C ASP A 142 4.36 -27.54 8.18
N ILE A 143 4.18 -26.40 8.84
CA ILE A 143 5.27 -25.42 9.07
C ILE A 143 6.26 -25.98 10.11
N ALA A 144 5.77 -26.55 11.21
CA ALA A 144 6.62 -27.16 12.24
C ALA A 144 7.39 -28.37 11.70
N ASP A 145 6.77 -29.17 10.83
CA ASP A 145 7.43 -30.31 10.18
C ASP A 145 8.41 -29.86 9.09
N LYS A 146 8.13 -28.79 8.37
CA LYS A 146 9.09 -28.15 7.44
C LYS A 146 10.28 -27.54 8.18
N GLU A 147 10.06 -26.87 9.31
CA GLU A 147 11.16 -26.34 10.13
C GLU A 147 12.03 -27.44 10.75
N LYS A 148 11.41 -28.56 11.15
CA LYS A 148 12.16 -29.76 11.59
C LYS A 148 12.92 -30.40 10.43
N GLY A 149 12.29 -30.49 9.25
CA GLY A 149 12.89 -30.99 8.01
C GLY A 149 14.09 -30.13 7.56
N LEU A 150 13.97 -28.80 7.63
CA LEU A 150 15.06 -27.86 7.33
C LEU A 150 16.25 -28.01 8.29
N LYS A 151 16.01 -28.12 9.60
CA LYS A 151 17.07 -28.34 10.60
C LYS A 151 17.77 -29.70 10.43
N ASN A 152 17.04 -30.73 10.03
CA ASN A 152 17.62 -32.02 9.70
C ASN A 152 18.39 -32.01 8.38
N ALA A 153 17.89 -31.30 7.35
CA ALA A 153 18.55 -31.12 6.06
C ALA A 153 19.83 -30.29 6.18
N GLU A 154 19.85 -29.25 7.03
CA GLU A 154 21.08 -28.48 7.31
C GLU A 154 22.17 -29.34 7.98
N SER A 155 21.77 -30.28 8.83
CA SER A 155 22.72 -31.23 9.49
C SER A 155 23.21 -32.33 8.54
N GLU A 156 22.42 -32.70 7.54
CA GLU A 156 22.80 -33.72 6.52
C GLU A 156 23.54 -33.07 5.33
N ALA A 157 23.16 -31.82 4.93
CA ALA A 157 23.87 -31.11 3.89
C ALA A 157 25.33 -30.79 4.27
N GLN A 158 25.63 -30.55 5.53
CA GLN A 158 27.02 -30.43 6.01
C GLN A 158 27.82 -31.69 5.90
N LYS A 159 27.19 -32.85 5.75
CA LYS A 159 27.88 -34.16 5.55
C LYS A 159 28.02 -34.59 4.09
N GLN A 160 27.27 -33.95 3.17
CA GLN A 160 27.23 -34.36 1.74
C GLN A 160 27.97 -33.40 0.78
N THR A 161 28.53 -32.29 1.25
CA THR A 161 29.28 -31.35 0.40
C THR A 161 30.69 -31.80 -0.02
N ALA A 162 30.99 -33.13 0.12
CA ALA A 162 32.23 -33.70 -0.39
C ALA A 162 32.09 -34.58 -1.64
N ALA A 163 30.92 -34.80 -2.18
CA ALA A 163 30.74 -35.57 -3.41
C ALA A 163 29.49 -35.16 -4.19
N ALA A 164 29.70 -34.66 -5.37
CA ALA A 164 28.86 -34.69 -6.59
C ALA A 164 28.55 -33.33 -7.17
N VAL A 165 29.10 -33.15 -8.21
CA VAL A 165 29.06 -32.58 -9.54
C VAL A 165 27.68 -32.73 -10.19
N GLU A 166 27.23 -31.61 -10.84
CA GLU A 166 26.28 -31.54 -11.96
C GLU A 166 24.85 -32.08 -11.68
N GLU A 167 24.00 -31.22 -11.14
CA GLU A 167 22.56 -31.26 -11.40
C GLU A 167 22.09 -29.85 -11.81
N GLU A 168 21.27 -29.82 -12.86
CA GLU A 168 20.63 -28.61 -13.38
C GLU A 168 20.05 -27.78 -12.23
N GLU A 169 20.50 -26.53 -12.11
CA GLU A 169 19.93 -25.57 -11.15
C GLU A 169 18.42 -25.41 -11.43
N ALA A 170 17.62 -26.05 -10.62
CA ALA A 170 16.17 -25.81 -10.61
C ALA A 170 15.94 -24.32 -10.36
N TYR A 171 15.41 -23.61 -11.36
CA TYR A 171 15.05 -22.21 -11.29
C TYR A 171 14.08 -21.96 -10.13
N THR A 172 14.60 -21.45 -9.03
CA THR A 172 13.78 -20.93 -7.92
C THR A 172 13.44 -19.49 -8.24
N PRO A 173 12.14 -19.17 -8.45
CA PRO A 173 11.73 -17.79 -8.73
C PRO A 173 12.20 -16.87 -7.60
N VAL A 174 12.90 -15.81 -7.96
CA VAL A 174 13.36 -14.81 -6.98
C VAL A 174 12.16 -14.05 -6.44
N ASP A 175 11.99 -14.02 -5.13
CA ASP A 175 11.05 -13.10 -4.49
C ASP A 175 11.55 -11.66 -4.69
N VAL A 176 10.99 -10.99 -5.70
CA VAL A 176 11.39 -9.64 -6.09
C VAL A 176 11.11 -8.60 -5.00
N PHE A 177 10.09 -8.81 -4.16
CA PHE A 177 9.80 -7.91 -3.05
C PHE A 177 10.82 -8.04 -1.93
N ALA A 178 11.18 -9.27 -1.57
CA ALA A 178 12.24 -9.51 -0.60
C ALA A 178 13.60 -9.06 -1.13
N ALA A 179 13.88 -9.23 -2.42
CA ALA A 179 15.09 -8.74 -3.07
C ALA A 179 15.16 -7.21 -3.04
N ARG A 180 14.06 -6.53 -3.42
CA ARG A 180 13.95 -5.06 -3.33
C ARG A 180 14.17 -4.57 -1.91
N GLU A 181 13.52 -5.18 -0.92
CA GLU A 181 13.67 -4.81 0.48
C GLU A 181 15.12 -4.94 0.95
N ARG A 182 15.81 -6.04 0.60
CA ARG A 182 17.23 -6.23 0.92
C ARG A 182 18.12 -5.15 0.30
N LEU A 183 17.86 -4.79 -0.96
CA LEU A 183 18.62 -3.73 -1.64
C LEU A 183 18.38 -2.36 -1.01
N LEU A 184 17.13 -2.00 -0.72
CA LEU A 184 16.80 -0.69 -0.16
C LEU A 184 17.36 -0.46 1.25
N PHE A 185 17.47 -1.52 2.05
CA PHE A 185 17.89 -1.42 3.45
C PHE A 185 19.28 -2.02 3.72
N LYS A 186 20.03 -2.34 2.67
CA LYS A 186 21.42 -2.76 2.75
C LYS A 186 22.29 -1.59 3.21
N ASN A 187 23.32 -1.86 4.00
CA ASN A 187 24.40 -0.94 4.21
C ASN A 187 25.29 -0.90 2.96
N TYR A 188 25.36 0.25 2.33
CA TYR A 188 26.24 0.47 1.20
C TYR A 188 27.58 1.08 1.68
N ASP A 189 28.65 0.75 0.97
CA ASP A 189 29.95 1.36 1.20
C ASP A 189 29.90 2.85 0.85
N TYR A 190 30.60 3.65 1.62
CA TYR A 190 30.68 5.09 1.42
C TYR A 190 32.05 5.60 1.84
N THR A 191 32.49 6.69 1.23
CA THR A 191 33.65 7.47 1.69
C THR A 191 33.16 8.58 2.60
N ARG A 192 33.75 8.70 3.77
CA ARG A 192 33.43 9.78 4.69
C ARG A 192 34.15 11.05 4.22
N VAL A 193 33.40 12.13 4.05
CA VAL A 193 33.90 13.42 3.55
C VAL A 193 33.94 14.51 4.63
N SER A 194 33.32 14.25 5.79
CA SER A 194 33.25 15.16 6.92
C SER A 194 33.56 14.44 8.22
N ASP A 195 34.00 15.18 9.24
CA ASP A 195 34.28 14.61 10.57
C ASP A 195 33.03 13.95 11.19
N GLU A 196 33.25 12.97 12.06
CA GLU A 196 32.20 12.30 12.77
C GLU A 196 31.42 13.25 13.68
N LYS A 197 30.11 13.28 13.50
CA LYS A 197 29.20 14.08 14.30
C LYS A 197 28.53 13.20 15.34
N ASN A 198 28.55 13.62 16.60
CA ASN A 198 27.82 12.93 17.66
C ASN A 198 26.31 13.25 17.60
N VAL A 199 25.73 13.11 16.40
CA VAL A 199 24.32 13.36 16.10
C VAL A 199 23.74 12.19 15.35
N THR A 200 22.62 11.66 15.82
CA THR A 200 21.90 10.57 15.18
C THR A 200 20.69 11.10 14.41
N VAL A 201 20.66 10.84 13.11
CA VAL A 201 19.53 11.16 12.22
C VAL A 201 18.66 9.93 12.05
N GLY A 202 17.39 10.06 12.37
CA GLY A 202 16.38 9.04 12.13
C GLY A 202 15.72 9.20 10.77
N ILE A 203 15.61 8.12 10.01
CA ILE A 203 14.88 8.09 8.74
C ILE A 203 13.69 7.14 8.89
N PRO A 204 12.43 7.61 8.72
CA PRO A 204 11.27 6.74 8.79
C PRO A 204 11.20 5.86 7.53
N ARG A 205 10.94 4.56 7.72
CA ARG A 205 10.82 3.56 6.65
C ARG A 205 9.44 3.63 5.99
N VAL A 206 9.12 4.76 5.37
CA VAL A 206 7.77 5.04 4.84
C VAL A 206 7.84 5.84 3.53
N LEU A 207 6.74 5.80 2.80
CA LEU A 207 6.46 6.64 1.63
C LEU A 207 7.62 6.63 0.61
N GLU A 208 8.15 7.80 0.27
CA GLU A 208 9.19 7.97 -0.76
C GLU A 208 10.53 7.30 -0.40
N PHE A 209 10.80 7.03 0.87
CA PHE A 209 12.01 6.33 1.28
C PHE A 209 12.09 4.87 0.80
N TRP A 210 10.99 4.30 0.32
CA TRP A 210 10.99 3.03 -0.38
C TRP A 210 11.64 3.07 -1.78
N ASP A 211 12.02 4.27 -2.24
CA ASP A 211 12.79 4.47 -3.47
C ASP A 211 14.13 5.13 -3.20
N SER A 212 14.24 6.00 -2.19
CA SER A 212 15.39 6.85 -1.95
C SER A 212 16.27 6.47 -0.74
N MET A 213 15.91 5.44 0.03
CA MET A 213 16.61 5.08 1.27
C MET A 213 18.13 4.88 1.10
N PRO A 214 18.65 4.16 0.08
CA PRO A 214 20.09 3.99 -0.10
C PRO A 214 20.83 5.31 -0.28
N PHE A 215 20.24 6.22 -1.02
CA PHE A 215 20.81 7.54 -1.25
C PHE A 215 20.92 8.32 0.06
N TRP A 216 19.83 8.48 0.80
CA TRP A 216 19.82 9.29 2.01
C TRP A 216 20.68 8.71 3.13
N THR A 217 20.67 7.38 3.30
CA THR A 217 21.50 6.73 4.31
C THR A 217 22.98 6.89 4.01
N THR A 218 23.39 6.75 2.76
CA THR A 218 24.77 6.90 2.32
C THR A 218 25.22 8.36 2.43
N PHE A 219 24.40 9.29 1.95
CA PHE A 219 24.68 10.73 2.00
C PHE A 219 24.90 11.23 3.43
N LEU A 220 23.97 10.93 4.34
CA LEU A 220 24.10 11.40 5.73
C LEU A 220 25.29 10.76 6.45
N LYS A 221 25.58 9.48 6.19
CA LYS A 221 26.76 8.81 6.75
C LYS A 221 28.06 9.38 6.20
N ALA A 222 28.14 9.71 4.91
CA ALA A 222 29.29 10.36 4.32
C ALA A 222 29.58 11.73 4.98
N LEU A 223 28.53 12.46 5.32
CA LEU A 223 28.62 13.72 6.07
C LEU A 223 28.89 13.56 7.59
N GLY A 224 29.22 12.35 8.05
CA GLY A 224 29.62 12.08 9.43
C GLY A 224 28.49 11.86 10.42
N TYR A 225 27.23 11.77 9.99
CA TYR A 225 26.09 11.51 10.87
C TYR A 225 25.92 10.03 11.18
N ASN A 226 25.46 9.71 12.39
CA ASN A 226 24.91 8.42 12.69
C ASN A 226 23.50 8.31 12.12
N VAL A 227 23.18 7.22 11.40
CA VAL A 227 21.86 7.06 10.78
C VAL A 227 21.14 5.85 11.38
N LYS A 228 19.93 6.06 11.85
CA LYS A 228 18.99 5.02 12.28
C LYS A 228 17.77 5.02 11.37
N ILE A 229 17.38 3.83 10.92
CA ILE A 229 16.15 3.63 10.17
C ILE A 229 15.10 3.07 11.13
N SER A 230 13.86 3.52 11.04
CA SER A 230 12.78 2.93 11.82
C SER A 230 12.60 1.44 11.48
N GLN A 231 12.13 0.67 12.44
CA GLN A 231 11.90 -0.77 12.28
C GLN A 231 10.88 -1.07 11.17
N LYS A 232 10.84 -2.33 10.73
CA LYS A 232 9.81 -2.80 9.79
C LYS A 232 8.41 -2.57 10.37
N SER A 233 7.49 -2.08 9.52
CA SER A 233 6.10 -1.82 9.90
C SER A 233 5.46 -3.06 10.52
N ASN A 234 4.77 -2.87 11.62
CA ASN A 234 3.99 -3.91 12.28
C ASN A 234 2.71 -3.31 12.88
N ARG A 235 1.81 -4.20 13.31
CA ARG A 235 0.51 -3.79 13.84
C ARG A 235 0.61 -2.86 15.04
N ARG A 236 1.50 -3.14 15.98
CA ARG A 236 1.69 -2.32 17.19
C ARG A 236 2.14 -0.89 16.82
N MET A 237 3.04 -0.77 15.85
CA MET A 237 3.49 0.52 15.34
C MET A 237 2.33 1.32 14.72
N TYR A 238 1.48 0.65 13.93
CA TYR A 238 0.27 1.26 13.39
C TYR A 238 -0.67 1.75 14.50
N GLU A 239 -0.98 0.90 15.48
CA GLU A 239 -1.88 1.22 16.59
C GLU A 239 -1.35 2.41 17.43
N ASN A 240 -0.06 2.45 17.71
CA ASN A 240 0.57 3.55 18.42
C ASN A 240 0.46 4.88 17.67
N GLY A 241 0.55 4.85 16.33
CA GLY A 241 0.47 6.03 15.48
C GLY A 241 -0.95 6.58 15.29
N LEU A 242 -1.99 5.77 15.49
CA LEU A 242 -3.38 6.13 15.17
C LEU A 242 -3.87 7.43 15.83
N LYS A 243 -3.44 7.71 17.03
CA LYS A 243 -3.82 8.93 17.80
C LYS A 243 -3.40 10.24 17.12
N TYR A 244 -2.47 10.19 16.16
CA TYR A 244 -1.97 11.34 15.40
C TYR A 244 -2.52 11.43 13.98
N VAL A 245 -3.25 10.42 13.53
CA VAL A 245 -3.82 10.38 12.18
C VAL A 245 -4.92 11.43 12.08
N ALA A 246 -4.68 12.48 11.29
CA ALA A 246 -5.59 13.61 11.17
C ALA A 246 -6.86 13.32 10.35
N SER A 247 -6.88 12.27 9.55
CA SER A 247 -8.01 11.90 8.69
C SER A 247 -8.12 10.40 8.47
N ASP A 248 -9.33 9.86 8.67
CA ASP A 248 -9.61 8.45 8.41
C ASP A 248 -9.58 8.08 6.94
N THR A 249 -9.73 9.05 6.05
CA THR A 249 -9.76 8.84 4.58
C THR A 249 -8.38 8.73 3.95
N ILE A 250 -7.30 9.02 4.71
CA ILE A 250 -5.94 8.92 4.20
C ILE A 250 -5.56 7.45 3.92
N CYS A 251 -4.70 7.22 2.94
CA CYS A 251 -4.26 5.87 2.59
C CYS A 251 -3.50 5.19 3.74
N PHE A 252 -3.55 3.86 3.78
CA PHE A 252 -2.93 3.08 4.85
C PHE A 252 -1.42 3.31 5.01
N PRO A 253 -0.60 3.39 3.92
CA PRO A 253 0.82 3.71 4.05
C PRO A 253 1.10 5.03 4.76
N ALA A 254 0.26 6.05 4.55
CA ALA A 254 0.39 7.32 5.22
C ALA A 254 0.04 7.24 6.72
N LYS A 255 -0.95 6.44 7.10
CA LYS A 255 -1.28 6.18 8.52
C LYS A 255 -0.13 5.56 9.30
N LEU A 256 0.71 4.76 8.64
CA LEU A 256 1.88 4.14 9.26
C LEU A 256 2.97 5.14 9.65
N VAL A 257 3.04 6.28 8.98
CA VAL A 257 4.10 7.29 9.19
C VAL A 257 4.23 7.66 10.66
N HIS A 258 3.12 7.95 11.31
CA HIS A 258 3.09 8.40 12.70
C HIS A 258 3.70 7.38 13.68
N GLY A 259 3.47 6.09 13.44
CA GLY A 259 4.08 5.01 14.22
C GLY A 259 5.58 4.90 13.97
N HIS A 260 6.04 5.16 12.75
CA HIS A 260 7.48 5.20 12.43
C HIS A 260 8.19 6.39 13.07
N ILE A 261 7.54 7.56 13.13
CA ILE A 261 8.08 8.71 13.88
C ILE A 261 8.24 8.37 15.36
N GLU A 262 7.19 7.81 16.00
CA GLU A 262 7.27 7.40 17.40
C GLU A 262 8.33 6.31 17.65
N ASN A 263 8.51 5.39 16.71
CA ASN A 263 9.56 4.38 16.78
C ASN A 263 10.97 5.00 16.77
N LEU A 264 11.20 6.01 15.94
CA LEU A 264 12.49 6.76 15.91
C LEU A 264 12.73 7.52 17.20
N VAL A 265 11.71 8.20 17.73
CA VAL A 265 11.78 8.87 19.05
C VAL A 265 12.20 7.88 20.13
N ASN A 266 11.59 6.68 20.16
CA ASN A 266 11.93 5.62 21.10
C ASN A 266 13.35 5.06 20.89
N GLN A 267 13.91 5.18 19.69
CA GLN A 267 15.30 4.85 19.39
C GLN A 267 16.28 5.97 19.82
N LYS A 268 15.78 7.07 20.41
CA LYS A 268 16.56 8.20 20.88
C LYS A 268 17.42 8.82 19.78
N VAL A 269 16.78 9.19 18.68
CA VAL A 269 17.42 9.96 17.60
C VAL A 269 17.36 11.45 17.97
N ASP A 270 18.38 12.22 17.54
CA ASP A 270 18.46 13.67 17.80
C ASP A 270 17.64 14.47 16.79
N ARG A 271 17.54 13.92 15.57
CA ARG A 271 16.83 14.53 14.43
C ARG A 271 16.06 13.47 13.67
N ILE A 272 14.94 13.85 13.08
CA ILE A 272 14.20 13.02 12.12
C ILE A 272 14.19 13.74 10.78
N PHE A 273 14.67 13.07 9.74
CA PHE A 273 14.71 13.58 8.38
C PHE A 273 13.51 13.04 7.58
N MET A 274 12.67 13.97 7.10
CA MET A 274 11.52 13.65 6.26
C MET A 274 11.24 14.79 5.26
N PRO A 275 11.89 14.77 4.09
CA PRO A 275 11.79 15.87 3.13
C PRO A 275 10.41 15.92 2.44
N TYR A 276 10.08 17.11 1.95
CA TYR A 276 9.06 17.27 0.92
C TYR A 276 9.69 17.00 -0.44
N VAL A 277 9.35 15.90 -1.08
CA VAL A 277 9.77 15.62 -2.46
C VAL A 277 8.60 15.90 -3.39
N MET A 278 8.68 17.00 -4.14
CA MET A 278 7.59 17.46 -4.99
C MET A 278 7.63 16.83 -6.38
N HIS A 279 8.82 16.63 -6.91
CA HIS A 279 9.06 16.09 -8.24
C HIS A 279 10.17 15.06 -8.19
N MET A 280 10.03 14.01 -8.98
CA MET A 280 11.09 13.05 -9.28
C MET A 280 11.27 12.99 -10.79
N PRO A 281 12.50 12.86 -11.30
CA PRO A 281 12.72 12.71 -12.73
C PRO A 281 11.97 11.50 -13.25
N PRO A 282 11.24 11.58 -14.37
CA PRO A 282 10.56 10.44 -14.95
C PRO A 282 11.58 9.38 -15.38
N GLU A 283 11.40 8.15 -14.90
CA GLU A 283 12.16 7.01 -15.35
C GLU A 283 11.55 6.47 -16.65
N GLY A 284 12.20 6.71 -17.78
CA GLY A 284 11.98 5.94 -19.01
C GLY A 284 10.88 6.38 -19.97
N THR A 285 10.02 7.35 -19.68
CA THR A 285 9.07 7.90 -20.67
C THR A 285 8.75 9.38 -20.42
N ASP A 286 8.82 10.19 -21.48
CA ASP A 286 8.48 11.63 -21.45
C ASP A 286 7.00 11.95 -21.18
N LYS A 287 6.18 10.92 -20.95
CA LYS A 287 4.71 11.05 -20.87
C LYS A 287 4.14 10.99 -19.45
N LEU A 288 4.95 10.67 -18.44
CA LEU A 288 4.48 10.59 -17.06
C LEU A 288 4.67 11.92 -16.35
N SER A 289 3.69 12.29 -15.52
CA SER A 289 3.80 13.46 -14.66
C SER A 289 4.98 13.26 -13.68
N PRO A 290 5.89 14.25 -13.57
CA PRO A 290 7.00 14.19 -12.64
C PRO A 290 6.58 14.38 -11.18
N TYR A 291 5.31 14.69 -10.93
CA TYR A 291 4.80 14.90 -9.57
C TYR A 291 4.65 13.59 -8.81
N VAL A 292 5.14 13.59 -7.59
CA VAL A 292 4.89 12.48 -6.65
C VAL A 292 3.43 12.52 -6.18
N CYS A 293 2.96 11.45 -5.58
CA CYS A 293 1.64 11.41 -4.95
C CYS A 293 1.45 12.59 -3.98
N SER A 294 0.32 13.28 -4.05
CA SER A 294 0.01 14.45 -3.23
C SER A 294 0.08 14.19 -1.71
N VAL A 295 -0.23 12.95 -1.30
CA VAL A 295 -0.08 12.51 0.09
C VAL A 295 1.41 12.47 0.47
N VAL A 296 2.26 11.88 -0.37
CA VAL A 296 3.70 11.84 -0.13
C VAL A 296 4.28 13.25 -0.05
N MET A 297 3.90 14.12 -0.99
CA MET A 297 4.33 15.53 -1.01
C MET A 297 3.98 16.28 0.27
N GLY A 298 2.75 16.13 0.79
CA GLY A 298 2.24 16.93 1.90
C GLY A 298 2.43 16.33 3.29
N TYR A 299 2.82 15.07 3.40
CA TYR A 299 2.78 14.36 4.67
C TYR A 299 3.76 14.87 5.74
N PRO A 300 4.95 15.40 5.41
CA PRO A 300 5.80 16.04 6.42
C PRO A 300 5.08 17.18 7.17
N MET A 301 4.23 17.98 6.47
CA MET A 301 3.40 19.02 7.11
C MET A 301 2.35 18.42 8.04
N VAL A 302 1.72 17.31 7.63
CA VAL A 302 0.74 16.61 8.47
C VAL A 302 1.40 16.14 9.77
N VAL A 303 2.57 15.51 9.70
CA VAL A 303 3.34 15.10 10.89
C VAL A 303 3.69 16.29 11.76
N ARG A 304 4.20 17.36 11.16
CA ARG A 304 4.58 18.60 11.88
C ARG A 304 3.41 19.17 12.69
N ASN A 305 2.20 19.16 12.12
CA ASN A 305 1.03 19.78 12.73
C ASN A 305 0.25 18.85 13.67
N SER A 306 0.21 17.53 13.40
CA SER A 306 -0.59 16.59 14.18
C SER A 306 0.19 15.85 15.26
N GLN A 307 1.46 15.54 15.01
CA GLN A 307 2.34 14.83 15.94
C GLN A 307 3.34 15.74 16.63
N THR A 308 3.66 16.89 16.03
CA THR A 308 4.54 17.94 16.57
C THR A 308 5.84 17.39 17.19
N PRO A 309 6.74 16.73 16.40
CA PRO A 309 7.90 16.03 16.98
C PRO A 309 8.82 16.91 17.81
N GLU A 310 9.03 18.16 17.41
CA GLU A 310 9.89 19.11 18.09
C GLU A 310 9.32 19.53 19.46
N GLU A 311 8.04 19.89 19.48
CA GLU A 311 7.37 20.34 20.71
C GLU A 311 7.12 19.19 21.70
N ARG A 312 6.71 18.04 21.18
CA ARG A 312 6.27 16.91 21.99
C ARG A 312 7.41 16.07 22.53
N TYR A 313 8.48 15.92 21.71
CA TYR A 313 9.55 14.96 22.00
C TYR A 313 10.94 15.62 22.09
N GLY A 314 11.05 16.91 21.75
CA GLY A 314 12.33 17.60 21.68
C GLY A 314 13.26 17.09 20.56
N VAL A 315 12.72 16.42 19.55
CA VAL A 315 13.47 15.86 18.42
C VAL A 315 13.35 16.80 17.23
N LYS A 316 14.48 17.30 16.72
CA LYS A 316 14.48 18.17 15.54
C LYS A 316 13.85 17.47 14.34
N PHE A 317 12.91 18.13 13.66
CA PHE A 317 12.18 17.55 12.53
C PHE A 317 12.56 18.28 11.23
N ASP A 318 13.49 17.68 10.50
CA ASP A 318 14.03 18.25 9.26
C ASP A 318 13.15 17.92 8.08
N THR A 319 12.56 18.94 7.49
CA THR A 319 11.62 18.81 6.37
C THR A 319 12.02 19.74 5.21
N PRO A 320 13.20 19.56 4.60
CA PRO A 320 13.58 20.36 3.44
C PRO A 320 12.65 20.10 2.27
N ILE A 321 12.49 21.10 1.39
CA ILE A 321 11.66 21.00 0.20
C ILE A 321 12.55 20.78 -1.02
N PHE A 322 12.26 19.70 -1.77
CA PHE A 322 13.00 19.35 -2.98
C PHE A 322 12.10 19.32 -4.20
N HIS A 323 12.55 20.02 -5.26
CA HIS A 323 11.96 20.03 -6.58
C HIS A 323 12.96 19.46 -7.58
N TRP A 324 12.99 18.17 -7.75
CA TRP A 324 13.99 17.49 -8.54
C TRP A 324 13.62 17.37 -10.02
N PHE A 325 13.48 18.50 -10.69
CA PHE A 325 13.18 18.54 -12.13
C PHE A 325 14.31 17.98 -13.00
N SER A 326 15.55 18.18 -12.54
CA SER A 326 16.73 17.69 -13.24
C SER A 326 17.82 17.24 -12.26
N VAL A 327 18.81 16.53 -12.76
CA VAL A 327 20.00 16.13 -11.96
C VAL A 327 20.73 17.34 -11.41
N LYS A 328 20.80 18.44 -12.18
CA LYS A 328 21.43 19.69 -11.76
C LYS A 328 20.66 20.34 -10.60
N ASP A 329 19.35 20.43 -10.70
CA ASP A 329 18.51 20.98 -9.63
C ASP A 329 18.62 20.15 -8.36
N ARG A 330 18.57 18.83 -8.50
CA ARG A 330 18.73 17.90 -7.37
C ARG A 330 20.06 18.13 -6.66
N ARG A 331 21.19 18.14 -7.40
CA ARG A 331 22.52 18.40 -6.84
C ARG A 331 22.56 19.73 -6.11
N HIS A 332 22.10 20.81 -6.74
CA HIS A 332 22.11 22.15 -6.16
C HIS A 332 21.32 22.22 -4.84
N GLN A 333 20.10 21.66 -4.81
CA GLN A 333 19.24 21.70 -3.63
C GLN A 333 19.80 20.83 -2.48
N ILE A 334 20.41 19.70 -2.78
CA ILE A 334 21.05 18.84 -1.77
C ILE A 334 22.27 19.53 -1.17
N ILE A 335 23.13 20.12 -2.00
CA ILE A 335 24.29 20.91 -1.52
C ILE A 335 23.81 22.06 -0.63
N LYS A 336 22.79 22.80 -1.07
CA LYS A 336 22.21 23.89 -0.28
C LYS A 336 21.69 23.39 1.07
N TYR A 337 20.95 22.28 1.09
CA TYR A 337 20.47 21.68 2.35
C TYR A 337 21.62 21.27 3.26
N ALA A 338 22.66 20.65 2.71
CA ALA A 338 23.84 20.23 3.48
C ALA A 338 24.58 21.43 4.12
N THR A 339 24.76 22.51 3.37
CA THR A 339 25.44 23.71 3.88
C THR A 339 24.58 24.48 4.89
N ASP A 340 23.33 24.73 4.57
CA ASP A 340 22.47 25.62 5.37
C ASP A 340 21.92 24.94 6.63
N GLU A 341 21.58 23.66 6.57
CA GLU A 341 20.86 22.96 7.64
C GLU A 341 21.74 21.91 8.37
N LEU A 342 22.70 21.31 7.67
CA LEU A 342 23.58 20.30 8.24
C LEU A 342 24.94 20.88 8.67
N GLY A 343 25.22 22.15 8.31
CA GLY A 343 26.39 22.86 8.75
C GLY A 343 27.73 22.28 8.24
N VAL A 344 27.71 21.67 7.06
CA VAL A 344 28.92 21.20 6.38
C VAL A 344 29.46 22.30 5.44
N THR A 345 30.73 22.24 5.11
CA THR A 345 31.30 23.16 4.13
C THR A 345 30.79 22.82 2.71
N LYS A 346 30.86 23.82 1.82
CA LYS A 346 30.45 23.59 0.43
C LYS A 346 31.30 22.51 -0.26
N ASN A 347 32.58 22.43 0.02
CA ASN A 347 33.49 21.43 -0.53
C ASN A 347 33.07 20.02 -0.09
N GLU A 348 32.82 19.82 1.21
CA GLU A 348 32.31 18.53 1.73
C GLU A 348 30.93 18.12 1.12
N ALA A 349 30.08 19.11 0.85
CA ALA A 349 28.75 18.83 0.26
C ALA A 349 28.81 18.57 -1.25
N GLU A 350 29.85 19.01 -1.97
CA GLU A 350 30.07 18.79 -3.41
C GLU A 350 30.79 17.48 -3.69
N GLU A 351 31.60 16.96 -2.78
CA GLU A 351 32.30 15.68 -2.85
C GLU A 351 31.32 14.50 -2.63
#